data_31d3f430f0f75a4c18eb815616972064
#
_entry.id   31d3f430f0f75a4c18eb815616972064
#
_cell.length_a   1.000
_cell.length_b   1.000
_cell.length_c   1.000
_cell.angle_alpha   90.00
_cell.angle_beta   90.00
_cell.angle_gamma   90.00
#
_symmetry.space_group_name_H-M   'P 1'
#
loop_
_entity.id
_entity.type
_entity.pdbx_description
1 polymer ?
#
loop_
_entity_poly.entity_id
_entity_poly.type
_entity_poly.pdbx_seq_one_letter_code
_entity_poly.pdbx_strand_id
1 'polypeptide(L)'
;MTYRLIGEGDPIRLFVGGLHGNEWMDTSDILDKLEAPAVGSLAVIPVVCKEKYVSTLEKHYYKTLGRPIIQAVEELKPTIYIEFHSYSKQNQKLLTGAERIHKIGVPAYSQLDNDVLLGSVSPVIRREYFPMEALCLSFEIQKDNPLSKNYGAKLAKKMKECLSKDHFIEQLKKIYPVQTTKVIEDYRKFYGL
;
A
#
# COMPACT_ATOMS: atom_id res chain seq x y z
N MET A 1 3.06 0.81 -21.66
CA MET A 1 2.16 0.85 -20.48
C MET A 1 2.99 0.63 -19.24
N THR A 2 2.77 1.41 -18.20
CA THR A 2 3.53 1.33 -16.94
C THR A 2 2.91 0.34 -15.94
N TYR A 3 1.72 -0.19 -16.23
CA TYR A 3 0.97 -1.12 -15.39
C TYR A 3 0.37 -2.27 -16.21
N ARG A 4 0.04 -3.37 -15.54
CA ARG A 4 -0.75 -4.47 -16.07
C ARG A 4 -2.17 -4.33 -15.54
N LEU A 5 -3.17 -4.21 -16.42
CA LEU A 5 -4.59 -4.20 -16.05
C LEU A 5 -5.18 -5.60 -16.22
N ILE A 6 -5.90 -6.09 -15.19
CA ILE A 6 -6.49 -7.43 -15.11
C ILE A 6 -7.96 -7.29 -14.69
N GLY A 7 -8.86 -8.00 -15.36
CA GLY A 7 -10.31 -7.83 -15.18
C GLY A 7 -10.87 -6.65 -15.98
N GLU A 8 -12.15 -6.38 -15.83
CA GLU A 8 -12.87 -5.35 -16.57
C GLU A 8 -13.89 -4.62 -15.67
N GLY A 9 -14.08 -3.32 -15.94
CA GLY A 9 -15.07 -2.48 -15.25
C GLY A 9 -14.67 -2.05 -13.83
N ASP A 10 -15.67 -1.52 -13.13
CA ASP A 10 -15.52 -0.98 -11.76
C ASP A 10 -15.82 -2.02 -10.66
N PRO A 11 -15.26 -1.86 -9.48
CA PRO A 11 -14.33 -0.81 -9.06
C PRO A 11 -12.91 -1.07 -9.59
N ILE A 12 -12.16 0.03 -9.83
CA ILE A 12 -10.75 -0.05 -10.20
C ILE A 12 -9.88 0.03 -8.95
N ARG A 13 -8.95 -0.91 -8.83
CA ARG A 13 -7.94 -0.98 -7.77
C ARG A 13 -6.57 -0.82 -8.38
N LEU A 14 -5.66 -0.14 -7.70
CA LEU A 14 -4.27 -0.02 -8.09
C LEU A 14 -3.37 -0.53 -6.97
N PHE A 15 -2.62 -1.61 -7.24
CA PHE A 15 -1.63 -2.16 -6.32
C PHE A 15 -0.24 -1.93 -6.87
N VAL A 16 0.65 -1.38 -6.07
CA VAL A 16 2.02 -1.06 -6.47
C VAL A 16 3.04 -1.63 -5.50
N GLY A 17 4.21 -2.02 -6.00
CA GLY A 17 5.31 -2.54 -5.21
C GLY A 17 6.66 -2.09 -5.77
N GLY A 18 7.75 -2.41 -5.05
CA GLY A 18 9.09 -2.05 -5.46
C GLY A 18 9.26 -0.54 -5.67
N LEU A 19 8.79 0.27 -4.71
CA LEU A 19 8.75 1.71 -4.85
C LEU A 19 10.14 2.35 -4.82
N HIS A 20 11.06 1.77 -4.05
CA HIS A 20 12.45 2.27 -3.98
C HIS A 20 13.44 1.20 -3.52
N GLY A 21 14.73 1.42 -3.79
CA GLY A 21 15.80 0.51 -3.39
C GLY A 21 15.59 -0.91 -3.91
N ASN A 22 15.74 -1.89 -3.02
CA ASN A 22 15.62 -3.31 -3.34
C ASN A 22 14.27 -3.93 -2.88
N GLU A 23 13.26 -3.13 -2.57
CA GLU A 23 11.94 -3.61 -2.14
C GLU A 23 11.27 -4.53 -3.16
N TRP A 24 11.57 -4.31 -4.45
CA TRP A 24 11.05 -5.15 -5.53
C TRP A 24 11.36 -6.65 -5.36
N MET A 25 12.47 -7.01 -4.68
CA MET A 25 12.85 -8.40 -4.41
C MET A 25 11.85 -9.12 -3.50
N ASP A 26 11.22 -8.36 -2.59
CA ASP A 26 10.25 -8.90 -1.64
C ASP A 26 8.81 -8.77 -2.13
N THR A 27 8.50 -7.71 -2.90
CA THR A 27 7.12 -7.30 -3.20
C THR A 27 6.65 -7.66 -4.61
N SER A 28 7.55 -7.72 -5.62
CA SER A 28 7.15 -7.94 -7.01
C SER A 28 6.43 -9.27 -7.23
N ASP A 29 6.94 -10.37 -6.68
CA ASP A 29 6.32 -11.69 -6.78
C ASP A 29 4.91 -11.75 -6.16
N ILE A 30 4.64 -10.93 -5.15
CA ILE A 30 3.31 -10.84 -4.52
C ILE A 30 2.32 -10.33 -5.56
N LEU A 31 2.72 -9.31 -6.30
CA LEU A 31 1.88 -8.60 -7.25
C LEU A 31 1.82 -9.29 -8.62
N ASP A 32 2.94 -9.85 -9.10
CA ASP A 32 3.00 -10.53 -10.40
C ASP A 32 2.08 -11.75 -10.48
N LYS A 33 1.85 -12.42 -9.35
CA LYS A 33 1.00 -13.63 -9.24
C LYS A 33 -0.49 -13.31 -9.02
N LEU A 34 -0.88 -12.04 -9.00
CA LEU A 34 -2.28 -11.69 -8.85
C LEU A 34 -3.04 -11.93 -10.16
N GLU A 35 -4.15 -12.59 -10.03
CA GLU A 35 -5.13 -12.86 -11.09
C GLU A 35 -6.25 -11.82 -11.06
N ALA A 36 -7.14 -11.83 -12.05
CA ALA A 36 -8.29 -10.95 -12.09
C ALA A 36 -9.14 -11.06 -10.80
N PRO A 37 -9.67 -9.95 -10.31
CA PRO A 37 -10.69 -9.99 -9.27
C PRO A 37 -12.00 -10.58 -9.84
N ALA A 38 -12.87 -11.09 -8.97
CA ALA A 38 -14.18 -11.62 -9.39
C ALA A 38 -15.07 -10.52 -9.99
N VAL A 39 -14.90 -9.27 -9.57
CA VAL A 39 -15.66 -8.10 -10.06
C VAL A 39 -14.73 -6.90 -10.17
N GLY A 40 -14.83 -6.17 -11.28
CA GLY A 40 -14.06 -4.96 -11.54
C GLY A 40 -12.64 -5.24 -12.02
N SER A 41 -11.78 -4.25 -11.93
CA SER A 41 -10.41 -4.28 -12.46
C SER A 41 -9.37 -4.12 -11.37
N LEU A 42 -8.21 -4.74 -11.60
CA LEU A 42 -7.00 -4.56 -10.82
C LEU A 42 -5.86 -4.12 -11.74
N ALA A 43 -5.36 -2.93 -11.52
CA ALA A 43 -4.10 -2.47 -12.11
C ALA A 43 -2.95 -2.82 -11.17
N VAL A 44 -1.84 -3.30 -11.72
CA VAL A 44 -0.66 -3.73 -10.96
C VAL A 44 0.60 -3.09 -11.53
N ILE A 45 1.39 -2.47 -10.66
CA ILE A 45 2.76 -2.05 -10.94
C ILE A 45 3.69 -2.82 -9.98
N PRO A 46 4.25 -3.96 -10.39
CA PRO A 46 5.02 -4.79 -9.46
C PRO A 46 6.38 -4.19 -9.11
N VAL A 47 6.93 -3.35 -9.98
CA VAL A 47 8.21 -2.68 -9.78
C VAL A 47 8.14 -1.26 -10.32
N VAL A 48 8.19 -0.29 -9.43
CA VAL A 48 8.25 1.14 -9.76
C VAL A 48 9.69 1.56 -10.02
N CYS A 49 10.62 1.15 -9.16
CA CYS A 49 12.02 1.51 -9.22
C CYS A 49 12.91 0.35 -8.76
N LYS A 50 14.10 0.24 -9.34
CA LYS A 50 15.16 -0.67 -8.89
C LYS A 50 16.38 0.13 -8.45
N GLU A 51 17.00 -0.33 -7.34
CA GLU A 51 18.31 0.12 -6.85
C GLU A 51 18.40 1.55 -6.32
N LYS A 52 17.57 2.49 -6.79
CA LYS A 52 17.55 3.85 -6.27
C LYS A 52 16.69 3.95 -5.02
N TYR A 53 17.25 4.48 -3.96
CA TYR A 53 16.53 4.80 -2.75
C TYR A 53 16.20 6.30 -2.68
N VAL A 54 14.93 6.62 -2.79
CA VAL A 54 14.37 7.94 -2.46
C VAL A 54 13.08 7.67 -1.70
N SER A 55 12.93 8.24 -0.53
CA SER A 55 11.74 8.03 0.29
C SER A 55 10.47 8.52 -0.44
N THR A 56 9.38 7.77 -0.33
CA THR A 56 8.05 8.20 -0.81
C THR A 56 7.52 9.44 -0.07
N LEU A 57 8.13 9.78 1.06
CA LEU A 57 7.83 11.02 1.81
C LEU A 57 8.51 12.26 1.21
N GLU A 58 9.48 12.08 0.32
CA GLU A 58 10.14 13.18 -0.38
C GLU A 58 9.18 13.86 -1.36
N LYS A 59 9.10 15.19 -1.28
CA LYS A 59 8.15 16.00 -2.06
C LYS A 59 8.18 15.75 -3.57
N HIS A 60 9.35 15.38 -4.11
CA HIS A 60 9.54 15.19 -5.55
C HIS A 60 9.49 13.72 -5.99
N TYR A 61 9.34 12.77 -5.06
CA TYR A 61 9.34 11.34 -5.39
C TYR A 61 8.34 11.01 -6.50
N TYR A 62 7.08 11.39 -6.35
CA TYR A 62 6.01 11.07 -7.30
C TYR A 62 6.11 11.83 -8.63
N LYS A 63 6.89 12.91 -8.67
CA LYS A 63 7.20 13.65 -9.91
C LYS A 63 8.40 13.08 -10.68
N THR A 64 9.16 12.17 -10.04
CA THR A 64 10.38 11.55 -10.58
C THR A 64 10.24 10.04 -10.63
N LEU A 65 10.77 9.30 -9.64
CA LEU A 65 10.75 7.84 -9.62
C LEU A 65 9.34 7.25 -9.58
N GLY A 66 8.44 7.85 -8.82
CA GLY A 66 7.04 7.43 -8.68
C GLY A 66 6.12 7.91 -9.83
N ARG A 67 6.65 8.57 -10.87
CA ARG A 67 5.84 9.05 -12.00
C ARG A 67 4.95 7.99 -12.66
N PRO A 68 5.39 6.71 -12.82
CA PRO A 68 4.54 5.65 -13.34
C PRO A 68 3.26 5.43 -12.53
N ILE A 69 3.33 5.63 -11.19
CA ILE A 69 2.15 5.54 -10.31
C ILE A 69 1.16 6.65 -10.65
N ILE A 70 1.67 7.89 -10.77
CA ILE A 70 0.81 9.05 -11.05
C ILE A 70 0.12 8.92 -12.41
N GLN A 71 0.84 8.46 -13.43
CA GLN A 71 0.24 8.18 -14.74
C GLN A 71 -0.92 7.18 -14.64
N ALA A 72 -0.73 6.09 -13.89
CA ALA A 72 -1.79 5.10 -13.67
C ALA A 72 -2.98 5.69 -12.87
N VAL A 73 -2.71 6.53 -11.86
CA VAL A 73 -3.76 7.19 -11.07
C VAL A 73 -4.59 8.15 -11.92
N GLU A 74 -3.93 8.98 -12.74
CA GLU A 74 -4.60 9.95 -13.62
C GLU A 74 -5.44 9.27 -14.70
N GLU A 75 -4.95 8.17 -15.26
CA GLU A 75 -5.62 7.41 -16.31
C GLU A 75 -6.80 6.58 -15.78
N LEU A 76 -6.59 5.87 -14.66
CA LEU A 76 -7.53 4.87 -14.15
C LEU A 76 -8.47 5.40 -13.07
N LYS A 77 -8.09 6.46 -12.35
CA LYS A 77 -8.84 7.02 -11.20
C LYS A 77 -9.25 5.94 -10.18
N PRO A 78 -8.31 5.14 -9.66
CA PRO A 78 -8.65 4.03 -8.78
C PRO A 78 -9.29 4.49 -7.48
N THR A 79 -10.29 3.76 -7.00
CA THR A 79 -10.96 4.02 -5.71
C THR A 79 -10.26 3.36 -4.53
N ILE A 80 -9.40 2.37 -4.81
CA ILE A 80 -8.57 1.68 -3.82
C ILE A 80 -7.12 1.69 -4.34
N TYR A 81 -6.22 2.23 -3.54
CA TYR A 81 -4.79 2.30 -3.82
C TYR A 81 -3.99 1.65 -2.69
N ILE A 82 -3.16 0.67 -3.01
CA ILE A 82 -2.36 -0.07 -2.04
C ILE A 82 -0.89 -0.06 -2.46
N GLU A 83 -0.01 0.34 -1.56
CA GLU A 83 1.43 0.21 -1.69
C GLU A 83 1.93 -1.01 -0.94
N PHE A 84 2.85 -1.77 -1.56
CA PHE A 84 3.59 -2.85 -0.93
C PHE A 84 5.06 -2.45 -0.85
N HIS A 85 5.50 -2.19 0.37
CA HIS A 85 6.88 -1.87 0.72
C HIS A 85 7.55 -3.07 1.38
N SER A 86 8.86 -2.97 1.62
CA SER A 86 9.55 -3.92 2.48
C SER A 86 10.51 -3.23 3.45
N TYR A 87 10.62 -3.76 4.66
CA TYR A 87 11.43 -3.20 5.72
C TYR A 87 12.38 -4.23 6.33
N SER A 88 13.54 -3.78 6.80
CA SER A 88 14.45 -4.63 7.58
C SER A 88 13.94 -4.77 9.02
N LYS A 89 14.16 -5.93 9.64
CA LYS A 89 13.75 -6.22 11.03
C LYS A 89 14.20 -5.14 12.02
N GLN A 90 15.39 -4.56 11.82
CA GLN A 90 15.92 -3.50 12.67
C GLN A 90 15.05 -2.23 12.65
N ASN A 91 14.35 -1.98 11.54
CA ASN A 91 13.51 -0.80 11.36
C ASN A 91 12.08 -0.97 11.90
N GLN A 92 11.69 -2.17 12.37
CA GLN A 92 10.32 -2.43 12.85
C GLN A 92 9.90 -1.44 13.94
N LYS A 93 10.76 -1.23 14.94
CA LYS A 93 10.47 -0.29 16.04
C LYS A 93 10.33 1.17 15.57
N LEU A 94 11.06 1.58 14.53
CA LEU A 94 10.95 2.92 13.94
C LEU A 94 9.61 3.08 13.19
N LEU A 95 9.12 2.02 12.55
CA LEU A 95 7.87 2.03 11.81
C LEU A 95 6.64 1.95 12.72
N THR A 96 6.70 1.16 13.81
CA THR A 96 5.55 0.90 14.71
C THR A 96 5.53 1.76 15.96
N GLY A 97 6.58 2.51 16.24
CA GLY A 97 6.71 3.34 17.44
C GLY A 97 5.79 4.56 17.40
N ALA A 98 5.13 4.88 18.52
CA ALA A 98 4.24 6.04 18.65
C ALA A 98 4.93 7.37 18.30
N GLU A 99 6.22 7.47 18.54
CA GLU A 99 7.05 8.65 18.24
C GLU A 99 7.21 8.94 16.73
N ARG A 100 6.79 8.01 15.85
CA ARG A 100 6.93 8.17 14.40
C ARG A 100 6.25 9.45 13.90
N ILE A 101 5.07 9.79 14.44
CA ILE A 101 4.36 11.01 14.05
C ILE A 101 5.18 12.28 14.35
N HIS A 102 5.90 12.31 15.45
CA HIS A 102 6.72 13.46 15.84
C HIS A 102 8.07 13.50 15.12
N LYS A 103 8.67 12.33 14.85
CA LYS A 103 10.00 12.24 14.22
C LYS A 103 9.97 12.30 12.71
N ILE A 104 8.96 11.71 12.11
CA ILE A 104 8.86 11.50 10.65
C ILE A 104 7.69 12.30 10.04
N GLY A 105 6.72 12.70 10.87
CA GLY A 105 5.55 13.46 10.41
C GLY A 105 4.41 12.60 9.83
N VAL A 106 4.44 11.28 10.05
CA VAL A 106 3.40 10.34 9.60
C VAL A 106 3.05 9.34 10.70
N PRO A 107 1.81 8.81 10.73
CA PRO A 107 1.38 7.85 11.73
C PRO A 107 2.23 6.57 11.76
N ALA A 108 2.26 5.91 12.92
CA ALA A 108 2.88 4.61 13.08
C ALA A 108 2.09 3.52 12.35
N TYR A 109 2.80 2.52 11.85
CA TYR A 109 2.21 1.30 11.34
C TYR A 109 1.67 0.42 12.49
N SER A 110 0.59 -0.31 12.24
CA SER A 110 0.10 -1.37 13.11
C SER A 110 0.62 -2.73 12.65
N GLN A 111 1.11 -3.53 13.59
CA GLN A 111 1.60 -4.86 13.28
C GLN A 111 0.44 -5.83 13.10
N LEU A 112 0.49 -6.58 12.00
CA LEU A 112 -0.38 -7.72 11.69
C LEU A 112 0.38 -9.03 11.95
N ASP A 113 -0.20 -10.16 11.53
CA ASP A 113 0.46 -11.46 11.63
C ASP A 113 1.70 -11.55 10.74
N ASN A 114 2.62 -12.43 11.11
CA ASN A 114 3.84 -12.74 10.37
C ASN A 114 4.68 -11.51 10.01
N ASP A 115 4.74 -10.53 10.92
CA ASP A 115 5.52 -9.31 10.75
C ASP A 115 5.15 -8.46 9.52
N VAL A 116 3.94 -8.59 9.01
CA VAL A 116 3.37 -7.63 8.07
C VAL A 116 2.87 -6.43 8.86
N LEU A 117 3.14 -5.22 8.35
CA LEU A 117 2.66 -3.99 8.97
C LEU A 117 1.61 -3.33 8.06
N LEU A 118 0.63 -2.65 8.66
CA LEU A 118 -0.42 -1.90 7.99
C LEU A 118 -0.37 -0.43 8.39
N GLY A 119 -0.38 0.46 7.42
CA GLY A 119 -0.37 1.91 7.65
C GLY A 119 -0.94 2.69 6.48
N SER A 120 -0.77 4.01 6.53
CA SER A 120 -1.16 4.89 5.43
C SER A 120 0.01 5.09 4.43
N VAL A 121 -0.34 5.42 3.19
CA VAL A 121 0.64 5.86 2.20
C VAL A 121 1.21 7.24 2.55
N SER A 122 2.20 7.69 1.78
CA SER A 122 2.74 9.05 1.89
C SER A 122 1.63 10.11 1.79
N PRO A 123 1.66 11.16 2.65
CA PRO A 123 0.72 12.27 2.55
C PRO A 123 0.84 13.04 1.23
N VAL A 124 1.98 12.98 0.55
CA VAL A 124 2.18 13.62 -0.75
C VAL A 124 1.23 13.03 -1.77
N ILE A 125 1.30 11.72 -2.02
CA ILE A 125 0.41 11.07 -2.99
C ILE A 125 -1.05 11.16 -2.56
N ARG A 126 -1.33 10.95 -1.26
CA ARG A 126 -2.69 10.94 -0.74
C ARG A 126 -3.42 12.26 -0.93
N ARG A 127 -2.74 13.39 -0.70
CA ARG A 127 -3.33 14.73 -0.75
C ARG A 127 -3.35 15.33 -2.14
N GLU A 128 -2.31 15.05 -2.93
CA GLU A 128 -2.16 15.70 -4.25
C GLU A 128 -2.90 14.95 -5.38
N TYR A 129 -3.09 13.62 -5.24
CA TYR A 129 -3.52 12.78 -6.37
C TYR A 129 -4.78 11.93 -6.12
N PHE A 130 -5.28 11.84 -4.88
CA PHE A 130 -6.46 11.05 -4.58
C PHE A 130 -7.59 11.88 -3.96
N PRO A 131 -8.85 11.67 -4.40
CA PRO A 131 -10.01 12.27 -3.74
C PRO A 131 -10.18 11.70 -2.34
N MET A 132 -10.94 12.38 -1.49
CA MET A 132 -11.11 12.02 -0.06
C MET A 132 -11.82 10.68 0.14
N GLU A 133 -12.61 10.27 -0.85
CA GLU A 133 -13.36 9.00 -0.85
C GLU A 133 -12.49 7.80 -1.14
N ALA A 134 -11.34 7.99 -1.80
CA ALA A 134 -10.43 6.90 -2.11
C ALA A 134 -9.76 6.35 -0.84
N LEU A 135 -9.59 5.03 -0.79
CA LEU A 135 -8.79 4.37 0.23
C LEU A 135 -7.35 4.27 -0.24
N CYS A 136 -6.41 4.79 0.57
CA CYS A 136 -4.98 4.72 0.28
C CYS A 136 -4.24 4.17 1.50
N LEU A 137 -3.76 2.93 1.42
CA LEU A 137 -3.06 2.23 2.50
C LEU A 137 -1.76 1.61 2.00
N SER A 138 -0.86 1.30 2.93
CA SER A 138 0.35 0.56 2.63
C SER A 138 0.52 -0.65 3.54
N PHE A 139 1.07 -1.71 2.96
CA PHE A 139 1.59 -2.87 3.68
C PHE A 139 3.11 -2.88 3.61
N GLU A 140 3.74 -3.19 4.74
CA GLU A 140 5.18 -3.37 4.84
C GLU A 140 5.47 -4.86 5.06
N ILE A 141 6.27 -5.44 4.19
CA ILE A 141 6.68 -6.85 4.24
C ILE A 141 8.07 -6.91 4.88
N GLN A 142 8.27 -7.78 5.88
CA GLN A 142 9.59 -7.93 6.47
C GLN A 142 10.54 -8.62 5.48
N LYS A 143 11.68 -7.99 5.20
CA LYS A 143 12.75 -8.54 4.33
C LYS A 143 13.27 -9.85 4.88
N ASP A 144 13.68 -10.74 3.99
CA ASP A 144 14.27 -12.05 4.32
C ASP A 144 13.37 -12.92 5.23
N ASN A 145 12.05 -12.64 5.24
CA ASN A 145 11.06 -13.39 6.01
C ASN A 145 10.00 -14.02 5.06
N PRO A 146 10.16 -15.30 4.70
CA PRO A 146 9.20 -15.99 3.81
C PRO A 146 7.77 -16.04 4.37
N LEU A 147 7.59 -16.06 5.70
CA LEU A 147 6.27 -16.04 6.31
C LEU A 147 5.59 -14.70 6.10
N SER A 148 6.33 -13.60 6.27
CA SER A 148 5.83 -12.24 6.00
C SER A 148 5.45 -12.08 4.53
N LYS A 149 6.31 -12.50 3.60
CA LYS A 149 6.04 -12.48 2.16
C LYS A 149 4.79 -13.29 1.78
N ASN A 150 4.70 -14.52 2.27
CA ASN A 150 3.54 -15.39 2.01
C ASN A 150 2.25 -14.80 2.58
N TYR A 151 2.34 -14.18 3.75
CA TYR A 151 1.18 -13.56 4.38
C TYR A 151 0.75 -12.29 3.64
N GLY A 152 1.68 -11.45 3.23
CA GLY A 152 1.42 -10.30 2.35
C GLY A 152 0.73 -10.71 1.05
N ALA A 153 1.16 -11.83 0.44
CA ALA A 153 0.51 -12.37 -0.75
C ALA A 153 -0.94 -12.84 -0.50
N LYS A 154 -1.23 -13.44 0.67
CA LYS A 154 -2.60 -13.81 1.07
C LYS A 154 -3.47 -12.57 1.27
N LEU A 155 -2.94 -11.52 1.91
CA LEU A 155 -3.65 -10.26 2.07
C LEU A 155 -3.92 -9.60 0.72
N ALA A 156 -2.95 -9.53 -0.18
CA ALA A 156 -3.12 -8.96 -1.52
C ALA A 156 -4.24 -9.68 -2.30
N LYS A 157 -4.24 -11.03 -2.28
CA LYS A 157 -5.31 -11.85 -2.91
C LYS A 157 -6.68 -11.59 -2.31
N LYS A 158 -6.77 -11.40 -1.00
CA LYS A 158 -8.04 -11.08 -0.34
C LYS A 158 -8.50 -9.67 -0.64
N MET A 159 -7.60 -8.70 -0.57
CA MET A 159 -7.93 -7.28 -0.73
C MET A 159 -8.29 -6.90 -2.17
N LYS A 160 -7.77 -7.61 -3.17
CA LYS A 160 -8.18 -7.40 -4.57
C LYS A 160 -9.67 -7.70 -4.82
N GLU A 161 -10.32 -8.50 -3.98
CA GLU A 161 -11.76 -8.80 -4.10
C GLU A 161 -12.67 -7.73 -3.45
N CYS A 162 -12.10 -6.72 -2.79
CA CYS A 162 -12.90 -5.69 -2.15
C CYS A 162 -13.55 -4.76 -3.18
N LEU A 163 -14.87 -4.53 -3.03
CA LEU A 163 -15.68 -3.76 -3.97
C LEU A 163 -15.69 -2.25 -3.66
N SER A 164 -15.35 -1.87 -2.44
CA SER A 164 -15.34 -0.47 -2.00
C SER A 164 -14.35 -0.28 -0.85
N LYS A 165 -14.10 0.99 -0.51
CA LYS A 165 -13.36 1.35 0.71
C LYS A 165 -13.96 0.71 1.96
N ASP A 166 -15.25 0.79 2.13
CA ASP A 166 -15.92 0.26 3.33
C ASP A 166 -15.85 -1.26 3.37
N HIS A 167 -16.06 -1.93 2.25
CA HIS A 167 -15.89 -3.38 2.15
C HIS A 167 -14.44 -3.78 2.48
N PHE A 168 -13.44 -3.03 2.01
CA PHE A 168 -12.03 -3.28 2.33
C PHE A 168 -11.79 -3.17 3.85
N ILE A 169 -12.26 -2.08 4.46
CA ILE A 169 -12.13 -1.85 5.91
C ILE A 169 -12.83 -2.95 6.71
N GLU A 170 -14.03 -3.35 6.31
CA GLU A 170 -14.78 -4.46 6.96
C GLU A 170 -14.03 -5.79 6.88
N GLN A 171 -13.46 -6.12 5.71
CA GLN A 171 -12.68 -7.36 5.55
C GLN A 171 -11.43 -7.36 6.44
N LEU A 172 -10.74 -6.23 6.56
CA LEU A 172 -9.62 -6.11 7.50
C LEU A 172 -10.06 -6.18 8.95
N LYS A 173 -11.18 -5.52 9.33
CA LYS A 173 -11.71 -5.56 10.69
C LYS A 173 -12.14 -6.97 11.13
N LYS A 174 -12.63 -7.80 10.22
CA LYS A 174 -12.97 -9.21 10.53
C LYS A 174 -11.75 -10.02 10.96
N ILE A 175 -10.57 -9.69 10.44
CA ILE A 175 -9.31 -10.41 10.74
C ILE A 175 -8.57 -9.70 11.87
N TYR A 176 -8.51 -8.37 11.83
CA TYR A 176 -7.72 -7.51 12.71
C TYR A 176 -8.54 -6.36 13.27
N PRO A 177 -9.52 -6.60 14.15
CA PRO A 177 -10.44 -5.57 14.62
C PRO A 177 -9.71 -4.40 15.31
N VAL A 178 -8.77 -4.70 16.20
CA VAL A 178 -8.03 -3.69 16.97
C VAL A 178 -7.08 -2.89 16.07
N GLN A 179 -6.25 -3.57 15.32
CA GLN A 179 -5.24 -2.94 14.45
C GLN A 179 -5.90 -2.08 13.36
N THR A 180 -6.96 -2.60 12.73
CA THR A 180 -7.66 -1.87 11.67
C THR A 180 -8.36 -0.64 12.22
N THR A 181 -9.02 -0.75 13.37
CA THR A 181 -9.66 0.41 14.03
C THR A 181 -8.63 1.49 14.32
N LYS A 182 -7.50 1.12 14.93
CA LYS A 182 -6.40 2.05 15.20
C LYS A 182 -5.87 2.74 13.93
N VAL A 183 -5.57 1.97 12.89
CA VAL A 183 -5.04 2.53 11.62
C VAL A 183 -6.04 3.51 11.00
N ILE A 184 -7.33 3.18 11.00
CA ILE A 184 -8.36 4.07 10.42
C ILE A 184 -8.57 5.33 11.27
N GLU A 185 -8.51 5.23 12.58
CA GLU A 185 -8.58 6.39 13.48
C GLU A 185 -7.37 7.31 13.29
N ASP A 186 -6.15 6.75 13.29
CA ASP A 186 -4.92 7.49 13.04
C ASP A 186 -4.94 8.16 11.66
N TYR A 187 -5.42 7.45 10.63
CA TYR A 187 -5.60 7.95 9.28
C TYR A 187 -6.57 9.14 9.23
N ARG A 188 -7.77 8.98 9.81
CA ARG A 188 -8.78 10.05 9.86
C ARG A 188 -8.24 11.28 10.58
N LYS A 189 -7.67 11.10 11.77
CA LYS A 189 -7.07 12.17 12.54
C LYS A 189 -5.96 12.91 11.78
N PHE A 190 -5.10 12.15 11.12
CA PHE A 190 -3.96 12.70 10.40
C PHE A 190 -4.36 13.49 9.14
N TYR A 191 -5.39 13.03 8.43
CA TYR A 191 -5.89 13.70 7.21
C TYR A 191 -7.04 14.68 7.46
N GLY A 192 -7.57 14.78 8.68
CA GLY A 192 -8.68 15.66 9.03
C GLY A 192 -10.02 15.16 8.49
N LEU A 193 -10.29 13.85 8.55
CA LEU A 193 -11.48 13.18 8.01
C LEU A 193 -12.46 12.79 9.10
#